data_f5f78d5618b5de7804433c4bbad626f4
#
_entry.id   f5f78d5618b5de7804433c4bbad626f4
#
_cell.length_a   1.000
_cell.length_b   1.000
_cell.length_c   1.000
_cell.angle_alpha   90.00
_cell.angle_beta   90.00
_cell.angle_gamma   90.00
#
_symmetry.space_group_name_H-M   'P 1'
#
loop_
_entity.id
_entity.type
_entity.pdbx_description
1 polymer ?
#
loop_
_entity_poly.entity_id
_entity_poly.type
_entity_poly.pdbx_seq_one_letter_code
_entity_poly.pdbx_strand_id
1 'polypeptide(L)'
;AVITSSREGYRLESHTASLDTLPNEAESRVWKVLSDLLTSKEGVNAFDEAEALYVSSSTILNTVIPQVKEIAKEYDLRIESQKYQFYLRGSEQNRRKMIGSLAVRNTYGFFNSKDALEQLFPSQDIDGIMQELFTTCQESKLFLNDFALNNLLIHILVILIRLNIGNELDDKEPPISVDELLASSQDREDIVNLADMISANFEQKYSIRIPERDYK
;
A
#
# COMPACT_ATOMS: atom_id res chain seq x y z
N ALA A 1 -11.52 15.63 23.69
CA ALA A 1 -11.80 17.06 23.83
C ALA A 1 -12.50 17.29 25.16
N VAL A 2 -11.95 18.16 25.99
CA VAL A 2 -12.66 18.67 27.16
C VAL A 2 -13.12 20.08 26.79
N ILE A 3 -14.45 20.23 26.74
CA ILE A 3 -15.06 21.54 26.52
C ILE A 3 -15.52 22.04 27.89
N THR A 4 -14.95 23.11 28.37
CA THR A 4 -15.40 23.78 29.57
C THR A 4 -16.32 24.94 29.21
N SER A 5 -17.46 25.04 29.92
CA SER A 5 -18.38 26.15 29.76
C SER A 5 -18.23 27.16 30.90
N SER A 6 -18.19 28.43 30.57
CA SER A 6 -18.19 29.53 31.51
C SER A 6 -19.25 30.56 31.15
N ARG A 7 -19.47 31.59 32.02
CA ARG A 7 -20.37 32.70 31.69
C ARG A 7 -19.97 33.51 30.44
N GLU A 8 -18.73 33.35 29.96
CA GLU A 8 -18.16 33.99 28.80
C GLU A 8 -18.24 33.16 27.52
N GLY A 9 -18.79 31.91 27.62
CA GLY A 9 -18.92 31.00 26.49
C GLY A 9 -18.22 29.66 26.71
N TYR A 10 -18.03 28.91 25.62
CA TYR A 10 -17.37 27.62 25.62
C TYR A 10 -15.89 27.78 25.26
N ARG A 11 -15.02 27.18 26.09
CA ARG A 11 -13.58 27.11 25.81
C ARG A 11 -13.18 25.64 25.58
N LEU A 12 -12.48 25.39 24.50
CA LEU A 12 -11.85 24.12 24.27
C LEU A 12 -10.53 24.07 25.08
N GLU A 13 -10.52 23.32 26.17
CA GLU A 13 -9.27 23.05 26.90
C GLU A 13 -8.53 21.90 26.21
N SER A 14 -7.41 22.26 25.65
CA SER A 14 -6.38 21.45 25.02
C SER A 14 -6.76 20.02 24.63
N HIS A 15 -6.78 19.81 23.35
CA HIS A 15 -6.66 18.50 22.80
C HIS A 15 -5.21 18.05 22.87
N THR A 16 -4.92 17.06 23.67
CA THR A 16 -3.86 16.10 23.36
C THR A 16 -4.41 14.98 22.45
N ALA A 17 -5.19 15.32 21.43
CA ALA A 17 -5.11 14.61 20.20
C ALA A 17 -3.92 15.25 19.52
N SER A 18 -2.79 14.57 19.57
CA SER A 18 -1.62 15.01 18.86
C SER A 18 -2.04 15.22 17.40
N LEU A 19 -1.93 16.46 16.92
CA LEU A 19 -1.91 16.78 15.49
C LEU A 19 -0.73 16.02 14.78
N ASP A 20 0.05 15.27 15.55
CA ASP A 20 1.13 14.39 15.10
C ASP A 20 0.66 13.17 14.28
N THR A 21 -0.65 13.00 14.08
CA THR A 21 -1.19 11.90 13.25
C THR A 21 -1.48 12.29 11.82
N LEU A 22 -1.47 13.59 11.48
CA LEU A 22 -1.50 14.01 10.09
C LEU A 22 -0.06 14.06 9.59
N PRO A 23 0.30 13.35 8.50
CA PRO A 23 1.61 13.52 7.91
C PRO A 23 1.81 15.02 7.64
N ASN A 24 2.91 15.57 8.12
CA ASN A 24 3.22 16.94 7.78
C ASN A 24 3.39 17.05 6.24
N GLU A 25 3.25 18.23 5.68
CA GLU A 25 3.35 18.42 4.22
C GLU A 25 4.64 17.83 3.63
N ALA A 26 5.75 17.84 4.38
CA ALA A 26 7.02 17.29 3.95
C ALA A 26 6.96 15.76 3.86
N GLU A 27 6.35 15.08 4.84
CA GLU A 27 6.11 13.65 4.81
C GLU A 27 5.18 13.24 3.66
N SER A 28 4.09 13.98 3.45
CA SER A 28 3.16 13.74 2.34
C SER A 28 3.86 13.77 0.97
N ARG A 29 4.84 14.67 0.77
CA ARG A 29 5.64 14.73 -0.46
C ARG A 29 6.54 13.50 -0.63
N VAL A 30 7.17 13.05 0.44
CA VAL A 30 8.00 11.83 0.42
C VAL A 30 7.16 10.62 0.04
N TRP A 31 5.98 10.47 0.64
CA TRP A 31 5.06 9.37 0.35
C TRP A 31 4.55 9.40 -1.09
N LYS A 32 4.24 10.57 -1.62
CA LYS A 32 3.79 10.71 -3.02
C LYS A 32 4.88 10.27 -4.00
N VAL A 33 6.10 10.80 -3.89
CA VAL A 33 7.23 10.43 -4.76
C VAL A 33 7.55 8.93 -4.62
N LEU A 34 7.45 8.38 -3.43
CA LEU A 34 7.67 6.96 -3.19
C LEU A 34 6.59 6.10 -3.85
N SER A 35 5.31 6.49 -3.75
CA SER A 35 4.20 5.83 -4.43
C SER A 35 4.39 5.85 -5.95
N ASP A 36 4.76 6.99 -6.51
CA ASP A 36 4.98 7.13 -7.96
C ASP A 36 6.16 6.25 -8.44
N LEU A 37 7.25 6.19 -7.67
CA LEU A 37 8.36 5.27 -7.95
C LEU A 37 7.97 3.79 -7.90
N LEU A 38 7.08 3.42 -7.00
CA LEU A 38 6.61 2.04 -6.84
C LEU A 38 5.64 1.63 -7.95
N THR A 39 4.89 2.59 -8.50
CA THR A 39 3.87 2.34 -9.51
C THR A 39 4.32 2.63 -10.94
N SER A 40 5.48 3.28 -11.12
CA SER A 40 6.03 3.60 -12.44
C SER A 40 7.04 2.56 -12.91
N LYS A 41 6.96 2.17 -14.20
CA LYS A 41 8.01 1.41 -14.89
C LYS A 41 9.19 2.28 -15.31
N GLU A 42 8.89 3.51 -15.67
CA GLU A 42 9.84 4.45 -16.26
C GLU A 42 10.55 5.31 -15.23
N GLY A 43 10.23 5.09 -13.95
CA GLY A 43 10.72 5.92 -12.86
C GLY A 43 10.02 7.28 -12.79
N VAL A 44 10.56 8.22 -12.03
CA VAL A 44 10.00 9.56 -11.84
C VAL A 44 11.01 10.65 -12.20
N ASN A 45 10.54 11.73 -12.77
CA ASN A 45 11.37 12.90 -13.10
C ASN A 45 11.24 13.95 -12.00
N ALA A 46 12.37 14.49 -11.52
CA ALA A 46 12.38 15.45 -10.44
C ALA A 46 11.65 16.76 -10.75
N PHE A 47 11.59 17.18 -12.01
CA PHE A 47 10.89 18.41 -12.41
C PHE A 47 9.37 18.18 -12.48
N ASP A 48 8.95 17.03 -13.00
CA ASP A 48 7.54 16.65 -13.06
C ASP A 48 6.96 16.50 -11.65
N GLU A 49 7.71 15.87 -10.73
CA GLU A 49 7.34 15.76 -9.31
C GLU A 49 7.29 17.14 -8.63
N ALA A 50 8.23 18.04 -8.96
CA ALA A 50 8.24 19.39 -8.41
C ALA A 50 7.00 20.17 -8.83
N GLU A 51 6.60 20.06 -10.10
CA GLU A 51 5.38 20.67 -10.64
C GLU A 51 4.12 20.07 -9.99
N ALA A 52 4.02 18.75 -9.94
CA ALA A 52 2.88 18.04 -9.36
C ALA A 52 2.69 18.35 -7.87
N LEU A 53 3.78 18.57 -7.13
CA LEU A 53 3.77 18.86 -5.69
C LEU A 53 3.85 20.36 -5.34
N TYR A 54 3.83 21.23 -6.34
CA TYR A 54 3.93 22.69 -6.19
C TYR A 54 5.14 23.13 -5.36
N VAL A 55 6.30 22.48 -5.57
CA VAL A 55 7.57 22.81 -4.90
C VAL A 55 8.69 23.06 -5.89
N SER A 56 9.84 23.55 -5.41
CA SER A 56 11.02 23.68 -6.28
C SER A 56 11.64 22.31 -6.58
N SER A 57 12.26 22.17 -7.75
CA SER A 57 13.07 20.99 -8.08
C SER A 57 14.22 20.77 -7.09
N SER A 58 14.74 21.85 -6.51
CA SER A 58 15.73 21.78 -5.43
C SER A 58 15.17 21.11 -4.19
N THR A 59 13.90 21.32 -3.83
CA THR A 59 13.21 20.64 -2.73
C THR A 59 13.14 19.14 -2.99
N ILE A 60 12.75 18.75 -4.22
CA ILE A 60 12.71 17.32 -4.60
C ILE A 60 14.11 16.70 -4.48
N LEU A 61 15.12 17.31 -5.11
CA LEU A 61 16.46 16.74 -5.20
C LEU A 61 17.20 16.69 -3.86
N ASN A 62 17.05 17.73 -3.03
CA ASN A 62 17.88 17.89 -1.83
C ASN A 62 17.15 17.52 -0.53
N THR A 63 15.82 17.37 -0.56
CA THR A 63 15.04 17.07 0.64
C THR A 63 14.25 15.77 0.47
N VAL A 64 13.46 15.64 -0.59
CA VAL A 64 12.56 14.49 -0.77
C VAL A 64 13.31 13.23 -1.18
N ILE A 65 14.11 13.28 -2.24
CA ILE A 65 14.84 12.11 -2.75
C ILE A 65 15.79 11.49 -1.71
N PRO A 66 16.54 12.25 -0.90
CA PRO A 66 17.34 11.65 0.19
C PRO A 66 16.50 10.85 1.19
N GLN A 67 15.33 11.34 1.59
CA GLN A 67 14.45 10.63 2.51
C GLN A 67 13.85 9.37 1.85
N VAL A 68 13.43 9.46 0.59
CA VAL A 68 12.97 8.30 -0.19
C VAL A 68 14.06 7.21 -0.29
N LYS A 69 15.32 7.61 -0.47
CA LYS A 69 16.47 6.68 -0.48
C LYS A 69 16.63 5.94 0.85
N GLU A 70 16.51 6.65 1.97
CA GLU A 70 16.64 6.01 3.30
C GLU A 70 15.49 5.02 3.55
N ILE A 71 14.24 5.40 3.23
CA ILE A 71 13.11 4.49 3.35
C ILE A 71 13.27 3.26 2.44
N ALA A 72 13.69 3.44 1.19
CA ALA A 72 13.89 2.32 0.26
C ALA A 72 14.91 1.30 0.79
N LYS A 73 15.97 1.75 1.47
CA LYS A 73 16.99 0.87 2.06
C LYS A 73 16.42 -0.06 3.14
N GLU A 74 15.41 0.36 3.89
CA GLU A 74 14.77 -0.48 4.92
C GLU A 74 14.15 -1.75 4.31
N TYR A 75 13.89 -1.74 3.00
CA TYR A 75 13.31 -2.84 2.22
C TYR A 75 14.29 -3.45 1.22
N ASP A 76 15.61 -3.27 1.42
CA ASP A 76 16.64 -3.73 0.46
C ASP A 76 16.41 -3.22 -0.98
N LEU A 77 15.82 -2.04 -1.10
CA LEU A 77 15.63 -1.34 -2.36
C LEU A 77 16.60 -0.16 -2.46
N ARG A 78 16.91 0.25 -3.68
CA ARG A 78 17.80 1.38 -3.94
C ARG A 78 17.23 2.30 -5.00
N ILE A 79 17.50 3.60 -4.86
CA ILE A 79 17.15 4.61 -5.86
C ILE A 79 18.39 4.88 -6.72
N GLU A 80 18.31 4.53 -7.99
CA GLU A 80 19.27 4.91 -9.01
C GLU A 80 18.83 6.19 -9.71
N SER A 81 19.77 7.04 -10.07
CA SER A 81 19.48 8.28 -10.80
C SER A 81 20.25 8.33 -12.11
N GLN A 82 19.55 8.72 -13.18
CA GLN A 82 20.13 9.06 -14.45
C GLN A 82 19.70 10.49 -14.82
N LYS A 83 20.60 11.45 -14.69
CA LYS A 83 20.29 12.88 -14.75
C LYS A 83 19.27 13.25 -13.67
N TYR A 84 18.06 13.65 -14.05
CA TYR A 84 16.96 14.02 -13.15
C TYR A 84 15.85 12.96 -13.06
N GLN A 85 16.08 11.81 -13.70
CA GLN A 85 15.19 10.65 -13.65
C GLN A 85 15.65 9.71 -12.54
N PHE A 86 14.73 9.25 -11.70
CA PHE A 86 14.96 8.35 -10.58
C PHE A 86 14.21 7.04 -10.80
N TYR A 87 14.89 5.94 -10.49
CA TYR A 87 14.38 4.58 -10.67
C TYR A 87 14.51 3.81 -9.37
N LEU A 88 13.45 3.10 -8.98
CA LEU A 88 13.53 2.16 -7.87
C LEU A 88 14.08 0.81 -8.37
N ARG A 89 15.15 0.33 -7.76
CA ARG A 89 15.82 -0.94 -8.08
C ARG A 89 15.79 -1.89 -6.90
N GLY A 90 15.64 -3.18 -7.19
CA GLY A 90 15.59 -4.27 -6.24
C GLY A 90 14.60 -5.34 -6.67
N SER A 91 14.39 -6.35 -5.83
CA SER A 91 13.48 -7.45 -6.13
C SER A 91 12.01 -7.00 -6.16
N GLU A 92 11.19 -7.71 -6.89
CA GLU A 92 9.75 -7.45 -6.94
C GLU A 92 9.10 -7.76 -5.58
N GLN A 93 9.56 -8.79 -4.90
CA GLN A 93 9.12 -9.14 -3.56
C GLN A 93 9.32 -7.98 -2.56
N ASN A 94 10.49 -7.35 -2.59
CA ASN A 94 10.81 -6.22 -1.73
C ASN A 94 9.94 -4.98 -2.04
N ARG A 95 9.63 -4.74 -3.33
CA ARG A 95 8.72 -3.67 -3.73
C ARG A 95 7.31 -3.91 -3.19
N ARG A 96 6.78 -5.12 -3.34
CA ARG A 96 5.46 -5.50 -2.81
C ARG A 96 5.40 -5.37 -1.29
N LYS A 97 6.44 -5.85 -0.61
CA LYS A 97 6.58 -5.71 0.85
C LYS A 97 6.56 -4.25 1.28
N MET A 98 7.26 -3.38 0.57
CA MET A 98 7.28 -1.96 0.84
C MET A 98 5.89 -1.34 0.63
N ILE A 99 5.21 -1.58 -0.51
CA ILE A 99 3.86 -1.05 -0.79
C ILE A 99 2.90 -1.48 0.32
N GLY A 100 2.88 -2.78 0.67
CA GLY A 100 2.02 -3.31 1.73
C GLY A 100 2.29 -2.64 3.08
N SER A 101 3.56 -2.48 3.46
CA SER A 101 3.94 -1.80 4.72
C SER A 101 3.49 -0.33 4.74
N LEU A 102 3.60 0.37 3.61
CA LEU A 102 3.14 1.76 3.47
C LEU A 102 1.61 1.85 3.60
N ALA A 103 0.89 0.95 2.93
CA ALA A 103 -0.56 0.87 3.01
C ALA A 103 -1.02 0.63 4.47
N VAL A 104 -0.41 -0.34 5.14
CA VAL A 104 -0.69 -0.63 6.56
C VAL A 104 -0.42 0.60 7.44
N ARG A 105 0.75 1.22 7.34
CA ARG A 105 1.09 2.41 8.17
C ARG A 105 0.10 3.55 7.97
N ASN A 106 -0.32 3.79 6.73
CA ASN A 106 -1.26 4.86 6.42
C ASN A 106 -2.70 4.56 6.84
N THR A 107 -3.12 3.28 6.84
CA THR A 107 -4.48 2.90 7.24
C THR A 107 -4.66 2.85 8.76
N TYR A 108 -3.64 2.43 9.52
CA TYR A 108 -3.75 2.35 10.99
C TYR A 108 -3.59 3.70 11.69
N GLY A 109 -3.04 4.72 11.05
CA GLY A 109 -2.90 6.07 11.59
C GLY A 109 -4.10 7.00 11.34
N PHE A 110 -5.04 6.63 10.46
CA PHE A 110 -6.14 7.49 10.04
C PHE A 110 -7.51 6.90 10.39
N PHE A 111 -8.42 7.77 10.84
CA PHE A 111 -9.84 7.44 11.05
C PHE A 111 -10.57 7.05 9.74
N ASN A 112 -9.98 7.31 8.57
CA ASN A 112 -10.49 6.97 7.24
C ASN A 112 -9.47 6.11 6.47
N SER A 113 -9.47 4.82 6.73
CA SER A 113 -8.62 3.85 6.03
C SER A 113 -8.83 3.86 4.50
N LYS A 114 -10.06 4.15 4.05
CA LYS A 114 -10.41 4.21 2.62
C LYS A 114 -9.70 5.36 1.91
N ASP A 115 -9.77 6.59 2.43
CA ASP A 115 -9.14 7.76 1.80
C ASP A 115 -7.63 7.57 1.65
N ALA A 116 -7.00 6.92 2.64
CA ALA A 116 -5.58 6.58 2.59
C ALA A 116 -5.26 5.54 1.49
N LEU A 117 -6.12 4.53 1.33
CA LEU A 117 -5.97 3.55 0.25
C LEU A 117 -6.22 4.17 -1.13
N GLU A 118 -7.21 5.03 -1.28
CA GLU A 118 -7.48 5.75 -2.54
C GLU A 118 -6.31 6.65 -2.96
N GLN A 119 -5.60 7.26 -2.00
CA GLN A 119 -4.39 8.03 -2.28
C GLN A 119 -3.20 7.16 -2.73
N LEU A 120 -3.04 5.97 -2.14
CA LEU A 120 -1.98 5.03 -2.51
C LEU A 120 -2.30 4.26 -3.80
N PHE A 121 -3.58 4.02 -4.07
CA PHE A 121 -4.06 3.21 -5.19
C PHE A 121 -5.12 3.95 -6.02
N PRO A 122 -4.80 5.14 -6.57
CA PRO A 122 -5.80 6.04 -7.19
C PRO A 122 -6.51 5.46 -8.41
N SER A 123 -5.94 4.42 -9.01
CA SER A 123 -6.51 3.76 -10.20
C SER A 123 -7.37 2.53 -9.86
N GLN A 124 -7.54 2.20 -8.57
CA GLN A 124 -8.23 1.01 -8.13
C GLN A 124 -9.63 1.33 -7.59
N ASP A 125 -10.60 0.50 -7.93
CA ASP A 125 -11.94 0.52 -7.36
C ASP A 125 -11.94 -0.16 -5.99
N ILE A 126 -11.54 0.58 -4.96
CA ILE A 126 -11.41 0.06 -3.58
C ILE A 126 -12.73 -0.54 -3.08
N ASP A 127 -13.86 0.13 -3.34
CA ASP A 127 -15.17 -0.35 -2.91
C ASP A 127 -15.55 -1.65 -3.63
N GLY A 128 -15.36 -1.69 -4.94
CA GLY A 128 -15.64 -2.89 -5.74
C GLY A 128 -14.77 -4.08 -5.36
N ILE A 129 -13.50 -3.85 -5.01
CA ILE A 129 -12.57 -4.88 -4.54
C ILE A 129 -12.99 -5.38 -3.16
N MET A 130 -13.33 -4.48 -2.23
CA MET A 130 -13.80 -4.84 -0.89
C MET A 130 -15.09 -5.64 -0.96
N GLN A 131 -16.03 -5.24 -1.80
CA GLN A 131 -17.30 -5.95 -2.01
C GLN A 131 -17.07 -7.37 -2.53
N GLU A 132 -16.16 -7.54 -3.49
CA GLU A 132 -15.80 -8.84 -4.04
C GLU A 132 -15.17 -9.75 -3.00
N LEU A 133 -14.22 -9.24 -2.22
CA LEU A 133 -13.60 -9.97 -1.13
C LEU A 133 -14.64 -10.43 -0.10
N PHE A 134 -15.53 -9.53 0.31
CA PHE A 134 -16.57 -9.84 1.28
C PHE A 134 -17.51 -10.95 0.76
N THR A 135 -17.93 -10.86 -0.50
CA THR A 135 -18.79 -11.86 -1.15
C THR A 135 -18.08 -13.21 -1.21
N THR A 136 -16.83 -13.25 -1.65
CA THR A 136 -16.04 -14.49 -1.75
C THR A 136 -15.83 -15.13 -0.37
N CYS A 137 -15.55 -14.34 0.66
CA CYS A 137 -15.44 -14.85 2.03
C CYS A 137 -16.76 -15.45 2.54
N GLN A 138 -17.89 -14.84 2.20
CA GLN A 138 -19.22 -15.39 2.56
C GLN A 138 -19.50 -16.73 1.84
N GLU A 139 -19.19 -16.82 0.55
CA GLU A 139 -19.37 -18.01 -0.26
C GLU A 139 -18.50 -19.18 0.23
N SER A 140 -17.26 -18.89 0.63
CA SER A 140 -16.35 -19.88 1.22
C SER A 140 -16.68 -20.25 2.66
N LYS A 141 -17.67 -19.57 3.29
CA LYS A 141 -18.02 -19.69 4.71
C LYS A 141 -16.87 -19.38 5.67
N LEU A 142 -15.86 -18.65 5.21
CA LEU A 142 -14.76 -18.17 6.03
C LEU A 142 -15.07 -16.78 6.58
N PHE A 143 -15.11 -16.66 7.90
CA PHE A 143 -15.35 -15.39 8.57
C PHE A 143 -14.03 -14.75 8.96
N LEU A 144 -13.68 -13.67 8.27
CA LEU A 144 -12.54 -12.84 8.61
C LEU A 144 -13.02 -11.66 9.48
N ASN A 145 -12.23 -11.32 10.50
CA ASN A 145 -12.46 -10.07 11.22
C ASN A 145 -12.01 -8.86 10.37
N ASP A 146 -12.42 -7.67 10.76
CA ASP A 146 -12.13 -6.44 10.00
C ASP A 146 -10.63 -6.22 9.76
N PHE A 147 -9.78 -6.60 10.71
CA PHE A 147 -8.34 -6.51 10.59
C PHE A 147 -7.80 -7.44 9.49
N ALA A 148 -8.22 -8.70 9.49
CA ALA A 148 -7.81 -9.69 8.51
C ALA A 148 -8.33 -9.32 7.11
N LEU A 149 -9.60 -8.86 7.02
CA LEU A 149 -10.19 -8.43 5.77
C LEU A 149 -9.46 -7.20 5.18
N ASN A 150 -9.11 -6.22 6.01
CA ASN A 150 -8.35 -5.05 5.57
C ASN A 150 -6.93 -5.41 5.11
N ASN A 151 -6.25 -6.32 5.82
CA ASN A 151 -4.95 -6.81 5.37
C ASN A 151 -5.05 -7.55 4.04
N LEU A 152 -6.05 -8.40 3.87
CA LEU A 152 -6.30 -9.11 2.62
C LEU A 152 -6.57 -8.15 1.46
N LEU A 153 -7.37 -7.10 1.70
CA LEU A 153 -7.60 -6.02 0.74
C LEU A 153 -6.28 -5.38 0.29
N ILE A 154 -5.41 -5.02 1.24
CA ILE A 154 -4.11 -4.41 0.94
C ILE A 154 -3.26 -5.36 0.08
N HIS A 155 -3.21 -6.64 0.40
CA HIS A 155 -2.48 -7.64 -0.39
C HIS A 155 -3.02 -7.73 -1.83
N ILE A 156 -4.33 -7.79 -2.00
CA ILE A 156 -4.95 -7.81 -3.35
C ILE A 156 -4.63 -6.53 -4.12
N LEU A 157 -4.74 -5.36 -3.50
CA LEU A 157 -4.41 -4.08 -4.14
C LEU A 157 -2.95 -4.05 -4.61
N VAL A 158 -2.02 -4.55 -3.80
CA VAL A 158 -0.61 -4.66 -4.17
C VAL A 158 -0.42 -5.58 -5.38
N ILE A 159 -1.05 -6.74 -5.38
CA ILE A 159 -0.99 -7.69 -6.52
C ILE A 159 -1.55 -7.01 -7.78
N LEU A 160 -2.75 -6.45 -7.72
CA LEU A 160 -3.41 -5.83 -8.87
C LEU A 160 -2.58 -4.70 -9.48
N ILE A 161 -2.03 -3.80 -8.66
CA ILE A 161 -1.24 -2.67 -9.18
C ILE A 161 0.07 -3.16 -9.80
N ARG A 162 0.72 -4.19 -9.21
CA ARG A 162 1.98 -4.71 -9.74
C ARG A 162 1.78 -5.50 -11.02
N LEU A 163 0.72 -6.29 -11.14
CA LEU A 163 0.37 -7.00 -12.37
C LEU A 163 -0.04 -6.04 -13.49
N ASN A 164 -0.83 -5.01 -13.19
CA ASN A 164 -1.24 -4.02 -14.19
C ASN A 164 -0.04 -3.29 -14.84
N ILE A 165 1.03 -3.06 -14.10
CA ILE A 165 2.27 -2.52 -14.68
C ILE A 165 3.21 -3.60 -15.22
N GLY A 166 2.77 -4.89 -15.25
CA GLY A 166 3.48 -6.03 -15.82
C GLY A 166 4.72 -6.44 -15.02
N ASN A 167 4.65 -6.30 -13.70
CA ASN A 167 5.68 -6.78 -12.78
C ASN A 167 5.17 -8.02 -12.05
N GLU A 168 5.56 -9.19 -12.54
CA GLU A 168 5.34 -10.48 -11.90
C GLU A 168 6.51 -10.79 -10.95
N LEU A 169 6.28 -11.68 -10.00
CA LEU A 169 7.36 -12.23 -9.17
C LEU A 169 8.33 -13.04 -10.05
N ASP A 170 9.62 -12.82 -9.90
CA ASP A 170 10.65 -13.59 -10.64
C ASP A 170 10.68 -15.03 -10.10
N ASP A 171 10.72 -16.02 -11.02
CA ASP A 171 10.85 -17.43 -10.67
C ASP A 171 12.13 -17.76 -9.89
N LYS A 172 13.11 -16.87 -9.90
CA LYS A 172 14.35 -17.00 -9.15
C LYS A 172 14.24 -16.53 -7.70
N GLU A 173 13.18 -15.78 -7.36
CA GLU A 173 12.96 -15.38 -5.97
C GLU A 173 12.40 -16.59 -5.19
N PRO A 174 12.93 -16.87 -3.98
CA PRO A 174 12.42 -17.98 -3.20
C PRO A 174 10.94 -17.76 -2.90
N PRO A 175 10.07 -18.78 -3.08
CA PRO A 175 8.68 -18.65 -2.69
C PRO A 175 8.62 -18.36 -1.19
N ILE A 176 7.72 -17.49 -0.78
CA ILE A 176 7.35 -17.40 0.63
C ILE A 176 6.76 -18.75 0.98
N SER A 177 7.40 -19.49 1.87
CA SER A 177 6.92 -20.82 2.26
C SER A 177 5.61 -20.69 3.04
N VAL A 178 4.51 -20.67 2.31
CA VAL A 178 3.15 -20.74 2.90
C VAL A 178 3.02 -22.05 3.69
N ASP A 179 3.73 -23.10 3.27
CA ASP A 179 3.79 -24.39 3.97
C ASP A 179 4.34 -24.26 5.39
N GLU A 180 5.33 -23.42 5.64
CA GLU A 180 5.85 -23.17 6.99
C GLU A 180 4.86 -22.34 7.84
N LEU A 181 4.19 -21.36 7.23
CA LEU A 181 3.19 -20.53 7.92
C LEU A 181 1.91 -21.30 8.26
N LEU A 182 1.47 -22.23 7.38
CA LEU A 182 0.24 -22.99 7.53
C LEU A 182 0.47 -24.42 8.06
N ALA A 183 1.71 -24.84 8.29
CA ALA A 183 2.04 -26.20 8.73
C ALA A 183 1.33 -26.66 10.03
N SER A 184 0.88 -25.69 10.84
CA SER A 184 0.16 -25.93 12.10
C SER A 184 -1.33 -25.57 12.04
N SER A 185 -1.84 -25.13 10.90
CA SER A 185 -3.23 -24.68 10.77
C SER A 185 -4.15 -25.84 10.39
N GLN A 186 -5.18 -26.06 11.20
CA GLN A 186 -6.26 -27.02 10.92
C GLN A 186 -7.12 -26.55 9.73
N ASP A 187 -7.05 -25.25 9.41
CA ASP A 187 -7.85 -24.58 8.39
C ASP A 187 -7.08 -24.38 7.06
N ARG A 188 -5.94 -25.11 6.88
CA ARG A 188 -5.08 -24.96 5.69
C ARG A 188 -5.84 -25.14 4.38
N GLU A 189 -6.67 -26.18 4.28
CA GLU A 189 -7.45 -26.46 3.08
C GLU A 189 -8.44 -25.34 2.78
N ASP A 190 -9.11 -24.81 3.80
CA ASP A 190 -10.06 -23.71 3.67
C ASP A 190 -9.36 -22.42 3.21
N ILE A 191 -8.16 -22.14 3.72
CA ILE A 191 -7.37 -20.96 3.33
C ILE A 191 -6.91 -21.06 1.87
N VAL A 192 -6.42 -22.25 1.44
CA VAL A 192 -6.02 -22.47 0.04
C VAL A 192 -7.22 -22.35 -0.89
N ASN A 193 -8.36 -22.97 -0.54
CA ASN A 193 -9.59 -22.87 -1.31
C ASN A 193 -10.07 -21.41 -1.44
N LEU A 194 -9.99 -20.62 -0.36
CA LEU A 194 -10.33 -19.19 -0.40
C LEU A 194 -9.39 -18.43 -1.35
N ALA A 195 -8.09 -18.68 -1.30
CA ALA A 195 -7.11 -18.05 -2.17
C ALA A 195 -7.38 -18.37 -3.65
N ASP A 196 -7.70 -19.63 -3.97
CA ASP A 196 -8.07 -20.04 -5.32
C ASP A 196 -9.38 -19.39 -5.79
N MET A 197 -10.39 -19.29 -4.93
CA MET A 197 -11.66 -18.59 -5.23
C MET A 197 -11.45 -17.09 -5.46
N ILE A 198 -10.68 -16.42 -4.61
CA ILE A 198 -10.35 -15.00 -4.76
C ILE A 198 -9.62 -14.79 -6.10
N SER A 199 -8.58 -15.58 -6.38
CA SER A 199 -7.83 -15.49 -7.63
C SER A 199 -8.75 -15.62 -8.85
N ALA A 200 -9.58 -16.67 -8.90
CA ALA A 200 -10.50 -16.91 -10.01
C ALA A 200 -11.51 -15.76 -10.21
N ASN A 201 -12.12 -15.26 -9.13
CA ASN A 201 -13.09 -14.17 -9.18
C ASN A 201 -12.45 -12.87 -9.68
N PHE A 202 -11.24 -12.55 -9.20
CA PHE A 202 -10.52 -11.36 -9.63
C PHE A 202 -9.99 -11.46 -11.06
N GLU A 203 -9.49 -12.62 -11.49
CA GLU A 203 -9.10 -12.86 -12.89
C GLU A 203 -10.28 -12.62 -13.84
N GLN A 204 -11.45 -13.13 -13.49
CA GLN A 204 -12.66 -12.95 -14.29
C GLN A 204 -13.12 -11.50 -14.32
N LYS A 205 -13.18 -10.83 -13.15
CA LYS A 205 -13.72 -9.47 -13.02
C LYS A 205 -12.82 -8.41 -13.64
N TYR A 206 -11.50 -8.53 -13.42
CA TYR A 206 -10.53 -7.53 -13.86
C TYR A 206 -9.80 -7.92 -15.15
N SER A 207 -10.11 -9.07 -15.76
CA SER A 207 -9.49 -9.58 -16.99
C SER A 207 -7.96 -9.63 -16.89
N ILE A 208 -7.46 -10.01 -15.74
CA ILE A 208 -6.03 -10.19 -15.43
C ILE A 208 -5.75 -11.67 -15.21
N ARG A 209 -4.48 -12.07 -15.31
CA ARG A 209 -4.02 -13.38 -14.86
C ARG A 209 -3.20 -13.19 -13.60
N ILE A 210 -3.59 -13.84 -12.51
CA ILE A 210 -2.85 -13.86 -11.25
C ILE A 210 -2.00 -15.12 -11.21
N PRO A 211 -0.66 -15.02 -11.31
CA PRO A 211 0.21 -16.19 -11.21
C PRO A 211 0.04 -16.88 -9.85
N GLU A 212 0.12 -18.19 -9.82
CA GLU A 212 -0.06 -18.99 -8.59
C GLU A 212 0.89 -18.56 -7.46
N ARG A 213 2.10 -18.13 -7.78
CA ARG A 213 3.08 -17.56 -6.84
C ARG A 213 2.64 -16.26 -6.16
N ASP A 214 1.69 -15.55 -6.74
CA ASP A 214 1.25 -14.26 -6.22
C ASP A 214 0.19 -14.42 -5.13
N TYR A 215 -0.43 -15.60 -5.01
CA TYR A 215 -1.48 -15.85 -4.02
C TYR A 215 -1.32 -17.16 -3.22
N LYS A 216 -0.38 -18.04 -3.56
CA LYS A 216 0.06 -19.21 -2.83
C LYS A 216 1.49 -19.06 -2.35
#